data_7d58276a64f72fcd775688dee02fd748
#
_entry.id   7d58276a64f72fcd775688dee02fd748
#
_cell.length_a   1.000
_cell.length_b   1.000
_cell.length_c   1.000
_cell.angle_alpha   90.00
_cell.angle_beta   90.00
_cell.angle_gamma   90.00
#
_symmetry.space_group_name_H-M   'P 1'
#
loop_
_entity.id
_entity.type
_entity.pdbx_description
1 polymer ?
#
loop_
_entity_poly.entity_id
_entity_poly.type
_entity_poly.pdbx_seq_one_letter_code
_entity_poly.pdbx_strand_id
1 'polypeptide(L)'
;MEKDIKLAIQLEEEYLNRKVNLHDGTANIYEYLNQAGYDNIDEYNNDAQEYIITSQDYVVVEEPYINIELALPYMQAEKPALLYSINCGEKYGFVPNSYDNESLLSQYGYKQIKLGYDNSNGPILSSDGDLRIFIVLNKHPYIDIDNLFFHKKLKNFLLQYYDDVKIDNNDILINDKKICGGIINNYSNNILVVVFQINFIDKYNDIINICGKSQKIPGYIDNKLLDAEKIKNEFIKWLHIQ
;
A
#
# COMPACT_ATOMS: atom_id res chain seq x y z
N MET A 1 21.08 9.05 -25.00
CA MET A 1 20.61 10.31 -24.38
C MET A 1 20.39 10.02 -22.92
N GLU A 2 20.71 10.93 -22.02
CA GLU A 2 20.33 10.75 -20.62
C GLU A 2 18.81 10.87 -20.47
N LYS A 3 18.18 10.00 -19.63
CA LYS A 3 16.73 10.00 -19.46
C LYS A 3 16.28 11.18 -18.62
N ASP A 4 15.22 11.85 -19.08
CA ASP A 4 14.59 12.95 -18.35
C ASP A 4 13.10 12.64 -18.12
N ILE A 5 12.79 12.13 -16.93
CA ILE A 5 11.42 11.72 -16.58
C ILE A 5 10.45 12.90 -16.53
N LYS A 6 10.88 14.10 -16.12
CA LYS A 6 10.00 15.28 -16.09
C LYS A 6 9.61 15.69 -17.50
N LEU A 7 10.60 15.72 -18.41
CA LEU A 7 10.34 15.99 -19.82
C LEU A 7 9.44 14.91 -20.43
N ALA A 8 9.66 13.62 -20.10
CA ALA A 8 8.86 12.52 -20.62
C ALA A 8 7.38 12.66 -20.21
N ILE A 9 7.09 12.98 -18.95
CA ILE A 9 5.72 13.20 -18.45
C ILE A 9 5.06 14.38 -19.17
N GLN A 10 5.77 15.48 -19.32
CA GLN A 10 5.27 16.66 -20.07
C GLN A 10 4.95 16.32 -21.53
N LEU A 11 5.83 15.54 -22.18
CA LEU A 11 5.63 15.12 -23.56
C LEU A 11 4.48 14.12 -23.71
N GLU A 12 4.23 13.25 -22.71
CA GLU A 12 3.04 12.38 -22.70
C GLU A 12 1.76 13.20 -22.60
N GLU A 13 1.71 14.23 -21.75
CA GLU A 13 0.56 15.14 -21.67
C GLU A 13 0.30 15.83 -23.01
N GLU A 14 1.34 16.28 -23.69
CA GLU A 14 1.24 16.88 -25.03
C GLU A 14 0.71 15.85 -26.06
N TYR A 15 1.25 14.63 -26.05
CA TYR A 15 0.78 13.52 -26.91
C TYR A 15 -0.71 13.24 -26.70
N LEU A 16 -1.16 13.11 -25.44
CA LEU A 16 -2.54 12.84 -25.10
C LEU A 16 -3.47 13.99 -25.51
N ASN A 17 -3.02 15.22 -25.33
CA ASN A 17 -3.76 16.40 -25.77
C ASN A 17 -3.97 16.39 -27.29
N ARG A 18 -2.93 16.07 -28.06
CA ARG A 18 -3.02 15.99 -29.54
C ARG A 18 -3.90 14.81 -29.97
N LYS A 19 -3.69 13.64 -29.41
CA LYS A 19 -4.42 12.42 -29.80
C LYS A 19 -5.89 12.46 -29.42
N VAL A 20 -6.21 12.93 -28.22
CA VAL A 20 -7.58 12.89 -27.68
C VAL A 20 -8.33 14.19 -27.95
N ASN A 21 -7.74 15.34 -27.60
CA ASN A 21 -8.43 16.63 -27.67
C ASN A 21 -8.38 17.26 -29.07
N LEU A 22 -7.30 17.04 -29.82
CA LEU A 22 -7.14 17.56 -31.16
C LEU A 22 -7.49 16.55 -32.26
N HIS A 23 -7.87 15.30 -31.87
CA HIS A 23 -8.18 14.19 -32.77
C HIS A 23 -7.07 13.92 -33.80
N ASP A 24 -5.81 14.10 -33.40
CA ASP A 24 -4.64 13.83 -34.24
C ASP A 24 -4.32 12.32 -34.26
N GLY A 25 -4.88 11.60 -35.25
CA GLY A 25 -4.67 10.16 -35.41
C GLY A 25 -3.25 9.76 -35.84
N THR A 26 -2.36 10.73 -36.16
CA THR A 26 -0.97 10.47 -36.53
C THR A 26 -0.01 10.54 -35.34
N ALA A 27 -0.47 11.03 -34.18
CA ALA A 27 0.35 11.13 -32.98
C ALA A 27 0.85 9.75 -32.53
N ASN A 28 2.15 9.63 -32.27
CA ASN A 28 2.83 8.41 -31.86
C ASN A 28 3.61 8.64 -30.57
N ILE A 29 3.23 7.96 -29.48
CA ILE A 29 3.83 8.13 -28.15
C ILE A 29 5.35 7.94 -28.17
N TYR A 30 5.87 7.00 -28.96
CA TYR A 30 7.32 6.74 -29.02
C TYR A 30 8.13 7.91 -29.55
N GLU A 31 7.55 8.72 -30.45
CA GLU A 31 8.22 9.92 -30.97
C GLU A 31 8.39 10.98 -29.88
N TYR A 32 7.46 11.02 -28.92
CA TYR A 32 7.51 11.92 -27.78
C TYR A 32 8.49 11.42 -26.73
N LEU A 33 8.38 10.15 -26.33
CA LEU A 33 9.22 9.56 -25.28
C LEU A 33 10.70 9.50 -25.66
N ASN A 34 11.01 9.24 -26.94
CA ASN A 34 12.39 9.24 -27.46
C ASN A 34 13.09 10.59 -27.29
N GLN A 35 12.35 11.71 -27.31
CA GLN A 35 12.91 13.04 -27.05
C GLN A 35 13.41 13.20 -25.61
N ALA A 36 12.81 12.46 -24.68
CA ALA A 36 13.21 12.40 -23.27
C ALA A 36 14.15 11.22 -22.95
N GLY A 37 14.62 10.50 -23.96
CA GLY A 37 15.58 9.40 -23.83
C GLY A 37 14.97 8.03 -23.50
N TYR A 38 13.65 7.86 -23.69
CA TYR A 38 12.98 6.58 -23.48
C TYR A 38 12.65 5.88 -24.81
N ASP A 39 13.25 4.70 -25.01
CA ASP A 39 12.97 3.83 -26.16
C ASP A 39 11.96 2.73 -25.80
N ASN A 40 11.68 2.53 -24.50
CA ASN A 40 10.82 1.47 -23.96
C ASN A 40 9.73 2.06 -23.06
N ILE A 41 8.49 1.82 -23.44
CA ILE A 41 7.32 2.33 -22.71
C ILE A 41 7.18 1.71 -21.30
N ASP A 42 7.55 0.44 -21.12
CA ASP A 42 7.46 -0.19 -19.80
C ASP A 42 8.49 0.39 -18.83
N GLU A 43 9.67 0.74 -19.34
CA GLU A 43 10.69 1.43 -18.57
C GLU A 43 10.22 2.84 -18.19
N TYR A 44 9.67 3.59 -19.15
CA TYR A 44 9.06 4.89 -18.89
C TYR A 44 7.96 4.78 -17.83
N ASN A 45 7.02 3.84 -17.96
CA ASN A 45 5.92 3.67 -17.01
C ASN A 45 6.42 3.39 -15.59
N ASN A 46 7.48 2.59 -15.45
CA ASN A 46 8.08 2.30 -14.13
C ASN A 46 8.72 3.56 -13.53
N ASP A 47 9.52 4.29 -14.31
CA ASP A 47 10.18 5.50 -13.86
C ASP A 47 9.17 6.61 -13.54
N ALA A 48 8.10 6.74 -14.34
CA ALA A 48 7.03 7.70 -14.14
C ALA A 48 6.24 7.43 -12.84
N GLN A 49 5.88 6.19 -12.57
CA GLN A 49 5.24 5.80 -11.30
C GLN A 49 6.14 6.13 -10.11
N GLU A 50 7.42 5.74 -10.17
CA GLU A 50 8.39 6.03 -9.12
C GLU A 50 8.49 7.54 -8.88
N TYR A 51 8.60 8.33 -9.95
CA TYR A 51 8.67 9.79 -9.87
C TYR A 51 7.40 10.39 -9.26
N ILE A 52 6.20 9.99 -9.72
CA ILE A 52 4.93 10.50 -9.19
C ILE A 52 4.81 10.22 -7.68
N ILE A 53 5.22 9.02 -7.25
CA ILE A 53 5.17 8.64 -5.83
C ILE A 53 6.21 9.44 -5.02
N THR A 54 7.44 9.52 -5.48
CA THR A 54 8.55 10.07 -4.69
C THR A 54 8.65 11.59 -4.71
N SER A 55 7.98 12.26 -5.66
CA SER A 55 7.98 13.73 -5.78
C SER A 55 6.94 14.43 -4.89
N GLN A 56 6.13 13.67 -4.13
CA GLN A 56 5.10 14.24 -3.28
C GLN A 56 5.64 14.59 -1.87
N ASP A 57 5.11 15.66 -1.29
CA ASP A 57 5.46 16.08 0.07
C ASP A 57 4.59 15.35 1.10
N TYR A 58 5.08 14.23 1.63
CA TYR A 58 4.36 13.42 2.60
C TYR A 58 4.44 13.98 4.01
N VAL A 59 3.29 14.02 4.69
CA VAL A 59 3.24 14.17 6.14
C VAL A 59 3.35 12.78 6.77
N VAL A 60 4.23 12.64 7.76
CA VAL A 60 4.38 11.38 8.52
C VAL A 60 3.62 11.49 9.83
N VAL A 61 2.78 10.50 10.11
CA VAL A 61 1.92 10.45 11.29
C VAL A 61 2.04 9.09 11.96
N GLU A 62 2.38 9.10 13.23
CA GLU A 62 2.40 7.91 14.08
C GLU A 62 1.23 7.95 15.06
N GLU A 63 0.47 6.85 15.11
CA GLU A 63 -0.69 6.73 15.99
C GLU A 63 -0.72 5.35 16.68
N PRO A 64 -1.34 5.21 17.86
CA PRO A 64 -1.45 3.90 18.52
C PRO A 64 -2.17 2.85 17.69
N TYR A 65 -3.09 3.27 16.84
CA TYR A 65 -3.77 2.47 15.81
C TYR A 65 -4.15 3.37 14.64
N ILE A 66 -4.34 2.79 13.45
CA ILE A 66 -4.76 3.53 12.26
C ILE A 66 -5.99 2.87 11.64
N ASN A 67 -6.97 3.69 11.30
CA ASN A 67 -8.14 3.35 10.50
C ASN A 67 -8.38 4.42 9.44
N ILE A 68 -9.44 4.27 8.63
CA ILE A 68 -9.76 5.23 7.57
C ILE A 68 -10.13 6.63 8.13
N GLU A 69 -10.71 6.70 9.34
CA GLU A 69 -11.12 7.97 9.94
C GLU A 69 -9.93 8.88 10.23
N LEU A 70 -8.79 8.30 10.65
CA LEU A 70 -7.54 9.03 10.87
C LEU A 70 -6.89 9.48 9.55
N ALA A 71 -7.07 8.72 8.47
CA ALA A 71 -6.57 9.07 7.15
C ALA A 71 -7.46 10.09 6.42
N LEU A 72 -8.75 10.17 6.78
CA LEU A 72 -9.77 10.97 6.08
C LEU A 72 -9.41 12.45 5.94
N PRO A 73 -8.88 13.16 6.95
CA PRO A 73 -8.47 14.57 6.79
C PRO A 73 -7.44 14.79 5.68
N TYR A 74 -6.48 13.86 5.54
CA TYR A 74 -5.47 13.93 4.49
C TYR A 74 -6.06 13.63 3.11
N MET A 75 -6.95 12.65 3.02
CA MET A 75 -7.65 12.29 1.80
C MET A 75 -8.55 13.43 1.30
N GLN A 76 -9.29 14.09 2.20
CA GLN A 76 -10.18 15.22 1.88
C GLN A 76 -9.40 16.48 1.49
N ALA A 77 -8.24 16.69 2.08
CA ALA A 77 -7.37 17.82 1.78
C ALA A 77 -6.44 17.55 0.58
N GLU A 78 -6.55 16.37 -0.07
CA GLU A 78 -5.65 15.92 -1.13
C GLU A 78 -4.16 16.06 -0.74
N LYS A 79 -3.85 15.79 0.55
CA LYS A 79 -2.53 15.93 1.13
C LYS A 79 -1.85 14.57 1.26
N PRO A 80 -0.73 14.35 0.58
CA PRO A 80 0.02 13.11 0.71
C PRO A 80 0.42 12.84 2.16
N ALA A 81 0.25 11.59 2.62
CA ALA A 81 0.58 11.23 3.99
C ALA A 81 1.00 9.77 4.11
N LEU A 82 1.94 9.51 5.00
CA LEU A 82 2.28 8.20 5.50
C LEU A 82 1.83 8.12 6.96
N LEU A 83 0.75 7.39 7.21
CA LEU A 83 0.32 7.10 8.57
C LEU A 83 0.77 5.70 8.93
N TYR A 84 1.32 5.50 10.12
CA TYR A 84 1.68 4.17 10.57
C TYR A 84 1.38 3.98 12.06
N SER A 85 1.25 2.71 12.44
CA SER A 85 1.11 2.28 13.81
C SER A 85 1.93 1.01 14.01
N ILE A 86 2.83 1.02 14.98
CA ILE A 86 3.46 -0.18 15.52
C ILE A 86 2.74 -0.49 16.82
N ASN A 87 2.05 -1.62 16.84
CA ASN A 87 1.22 -1.98 18.00
C ASN A 87 2.10 -2.32 19.21
N CYS A 88 1.87 -1.63 20.32
CA CYS A 88 2.63 -1.77 21.56
C CYS A 88 1.77 -2.40 22.68
N GLY A 89 1.70 -3.73 22.74
CA GLY A 89 1.10 -4.47 23.84
C GLY A 89 -0.42 -4.60 23.81
N GLU A 90 -1.11 -3.92 22.91
CA GLU A 90 -2.56 -3.99 22.79
C GLU A 90 -3.00 -4.99 21.72
N LYS A 91 -4.24 -5.48 21.82
CA LYS A 91 -4.88 -6.28 20.77
C LYS A 91 -6.02 -5.49 20.15
N TYR A 92 -5.95 -5.22 18.85
CA TYR A 92 -7.00 -4.53 18.10
C TYR A 92 -7.65 -5.45 17.06
N GLY A 93 -8.98 -5.51 17.07
CA GLY A 93 -9.80 -6.11 16.03
C GLY A 93 -10.38 -5.01 15.15
N PHE A 94 -9.80 -4.77 13.97
CA PHE A 94 -10.33 -3.85 12.99
C PHE A 94 -11.48 -4.52 12.26
N VAL A 95 -12.69 -4.00 12.41
CA VAL A 95 -13.90 -4.64 11.92
C VAL A 95 -14.61 -3.81 10.87
N PRO A 96 -15.26 -4.46 9.87
CA PRO A 96 -16.20 -3.78 8.99
C PRO A 96 -17.28 -3.03 9.75
N ASN A 97 -17.89 -2.01 9.15
CA ASN A 97 -18.97 -1.27 9.79
C ASN A 97 -20.17 -2.15 10.13
N SER A 98 -20.44 -3.15 9.29
CA SER A 98 -21.53 -4.14 9.46
C SER A 98 -21.24 -5.27 10.44
N TYR A 99 -20.03 -5.29 11.07
CA TYR A 99 -19.66 -6.36 11.99
C TYR A 99 -20.35 -6.19 13.36
N ASP A 100 -21.10 -7.21 13.80
CA ASP A 100 -21.96 -7.14 15.00
C ASP A 100 -21.51 -8.03 16.17
N ASN A 101 -20.39 -8.76 16.03
CA ASN A 101 -19.97 -9.73 17.05
C ASN A 101 -18.84 -9.21 17.95
N GLU A 102 -19.07 -8.08 18.64
CA GLU A 102 -18.10 -7.45 19.55
C GLU A 102 -17.74 -8.37 20.72
N SER A 103 -18.70 -9.15 21.22
CA SER A 103 -18.49 -10.07 22.35
C SER A 103 -17.42 -11.12 22.03
N LEU A 104 -17.36 -11.60 20.79
CA LEU A 104 -16.37 -12.59 20.36
C LEU A 104 -14.96 -12.01 20.38
N LEU A 105 -14.75 -10.79 19.87
CA LEU A 105 -13.45 -10.11 19.91
C LEU A 105 -12.98 -9.91 21.36
N SER A 106 -13.88 -9.46 22.23
CA SER A 106 -13.57 -9.21 23.64
C SER A 106 -13.16 -10.47 24.39
N GLN A 107 -13.75 -11.66 24.08
CA GLN A 107 -13.35 -12.94 24.66
C GLN A 107 -11.88 -13.28 24.38
N TYR A 108 -11.32 -12.85 23.26
CA TYR A 108 -9.92 -13.05 22.91
C TYR A 108 -9.03 -11.85 23.26
N GLY A 109 -9.58 -10.86 23.99
CA GLY A 109 -8.88 -9.68 24.47
C GLY A 109 -8.63 -8.61 23.43
N TYR A 110 -9.36 -8.64 22.29
CA TYR A 110 -9.26 -7.62 21.24
C TYR A 110 -10.19 -6.45 21.51
N LYS A 111 -9.64 -5.22 21.44
CA LYS A 111 -10.43 -3.98 21.40
C LYS A 111 -10.95 -3.77 19.97
N GLN A 112 -12.25 -3.54 19.84
CA GLN A 112 -12.86 -3.32 18.54
C GLN A 112 -12.59 -1.91 18.03
N ILE A 113 -12.10 -1.81 16.79
CA ILE A 113 -11.94 -0.56 16.03
C ILE A 113 -12.71 -0.70 14.73
N LYS A 114 -13.61 0.24 14.42
CA LYS A 114 -14.30 0.25 13.13
C LYS A 114 -13.33 0.64 12.02
N LEU A 115 -13.38 -0.09 10.89
CA LEU A 115 -12.56 0.21 9.72
C LEU A 115 -12.97 1.51 9.02
N GLY A 116 -14.24 1.92 9.16
CA GLY A 116 -14.84 3.02 8.40
C GLY A 116 -15.41 2.59 7.05
N TYR A 117 -15.25 1.31 6.67
CA TYR A 117 -15.80 0.71 5.45
C TYR A 117 -16.17 -0.75 5.69
N ASP A 118 -16.97 -1.33 4.77
CA ASP A 118 -17.27 -2.76 4.78
C ASP A 118 -16.27 -3.53 3.92
N ASN A 119 -15.84 -4.70 4.41
CA ASN A 119 -15.06 -5.66 3.65
C ASN A 119 -15.70 -7.06 3.77
N SER A 120 -15.44 -7.91 2.81
CA SER A 120 -15.97 -9.28 2.77
C SER A 120 -15.18 -10.29 3.62
N ASN A 121 -14.05 -9.87 4.21
CA ASN A 121 -13.08 -10.79 4.82
C ASN A 121 -13.19 -10.87 6.36
N GLY A 122 -14.13 -10.11 6.96
CA GLY A 122 -14.29 -10.08 8.41
C GLY A 122 -13.21 -9.24 9.13
N PRO A 123 -13.01 -9.48 10.44
CA PRO A 123 -12.06 -8.72 11.24
C PRO A 123 -10.61 -8.90 10.80
N ILE A 124 -9.84 -7.80 10.88
CA ILE A 124 -8.38 -7.80 10.73
C ILE A 124 -7.79 -7.70 12.15
N LEU A 125 -7.04 -8.73 12.58
CA LEU A 125 -6.48 -8.78 13.92
C LEU A 125 -5.07 -8.20 13.95
N SER A 126 -4.83 -7.30 14.90
CA SER A 126 -3.51 -6.72 15.18
C SER A 126 -3.13 -6.98 16.63
N SER A 127 -1.90 -7.39 16.86
CA SER A 127 -1.33 -7.71 18.19
C SER A 127 0.02 -7.01 18.36
N ASP A 128 0.63 -7.19 19.53
CA ASP A 128 1.92 -6.58 19.87
C ASP A 128 2.99 -6.77 18.76
N GLY A 129 3.66 -5.70 18.39
CA GLY A 129 4.67 -5.67 17.34
C GLY A 129 4.14 -5.60 15.90
N ASP A 130 2.84 -5.81 15.66
CA ASP A 130 2.28 -5.72 14.30
C ASP A 130 2.38 -4.28 13.76
N LEU A 131 2.70 -4.18 12.47
CA LEU A 131 2.80 -2.92 11.76
C LEU A 131 1.60 -2.72 10.83
N ARG A 132 0.95 -1.59 10.98
CA ARG A 132 -0.09 -1.12 10.06
C ARG A 132 0.36 0.16 9.38
N ILE A 133 0.17 0.24 8.07
CA ILE A 133 0.58 1.38 7.24
C ILE A 133 -0.59 1.82 6.38
N PHE A 134 -0.80 3.14 6.32
CA PHE A 134 -1.66 3.80 5.35
C PHE A 134 -0.83 4.81 4.57
N ILE A 135 -0.87 4.73 3.25
CA ILE A 135 -0.26 5.70 2.36
C ILE A 135 -1.40 6.39 1.62
N VAL A 136 -1.52 7.69 1.81
CA VAL A 136 -2.40 8.56 1.02
C VAL A 136 -1.53 9.25 0.00
N LEU A 137 -1.83 9.11 -1.28
CA LEU A 137 -1.05 9.74 -2.35
C LEU A 137 -1.96 10.32 -3.44
N ASN A 138 -1.51 11.39 -4.05
CA ASN A 138 -2.18 12.01 -5.17
C ASN A 138 -1.91 11.20 -6.44
N LYS A 139 -2.97 10.99 -7.21
CA LYS A 139 -2.88 10.36 -8.52
C LYS A 139 -2.45 11.38 -9.56
N HIS A 140 -1.73 10.91 -10.54
CA HIS A 140 -1.53 11.69 -11.76
C HIS A 140 -2.67 11.42 -12.75
N PRO A 141 -3.18 12.41 -13.49
CA PRO A 141 -4.33 12.23 -14.38
C PRO A 141 -4.08 11.24 -15.53
N TYR A 142 -2.83 11.04 -15.93
CA TYR A 142 -2.46 10.23 -17.10
C TYR A 142 -1.61 9.00 -16.75
N ILE A 143 -0.97 8.97 -15.58
CA ILE A 143 -0.07 7.89 -15.18
C ILE A 143 -0.76 7.05 -14.11
N ASP A 144 -1.06 5.81 -14.45
CA ASP A 144 -1.60 4.85 -13.51
C ASP A 144 -0.50 4.27 -12.61
N ILE A 145 -0.77 4.23 -11.31
CA ILE A 145 0.10 3.54 -10.36
C ILE A 145 -0.30 2.07 -10.33
N ASP A 146 0.65 1.19 -10.62
CA ASP A 146 0.44 -0.26 -10.53
C ASP A 146 -0.05 -0.64 -9.12
N ASN A 147 -1.17 -1.33 -9.08
CA ASN A 147 -1.79 -1.79 -7.84
C ASN A 147 -0.86 -2.67 -6.97
N LEU A 148 0.20 -3.22 -7.55
CA LEU A 148 1.19 -4.02 -6.83
C LEU A 148 2.52 -3.28 -6.60
N PHE A 149 2.63 -1.99 -6.91
CA PHE A 149 3.88 -1.24 -6.78
C PHE A 149 4.54 -1.43 -5.40
N PHE A 150 3.83 -1.10 -4.34
CA PHE A 150 4.36 -1.25 -2.98
C PHE A 150 4.51 -2.71 -2.54
N HIS A 151 3.66 -3.62 -3.04
CA HIS A 151 3.81 -5.06 -2.79
C HIS A 151 5.10 -5.60 -3.40
N LYS A 152 5.44 -5.17 -4.62
CA LYS A 152 6.70 -5.54 -5.29
C LYS A 152 7.92 -5.00 -4.53
N LYS A 153 7.87 -3.75 -4.07
CA LYS A 153 8.92 -3.16 -3.23
C LYS A 153 9.10 -3.94 -1.92
N LEU A 154 8.00 -4.21 -1.20
CA LEU A 154 8.04 -4.98 0.06
C LEU A 154 8.51 -6.42 -0.16
N LYS A 155 8.04 -7.11 -1.21
CA LYS A 155 8.54 -8.43 -1.58
C LYS A 155 10.05 -8.44 -1.79
N ASN A 156 10.57 -7.50 -2.61
CA ASN A 156 12.00 -7.42 -2.91
C ASN A 156 12.84 -7.13 -1.65
N PHE A 157 12.32 -6.32 -0.74
CA PHE A 157 12.96 -6.09 0.55
C PHE A 157 12.98 -7.38 1.41
N LEU A 158 11.85 -8.09 1.51
CA LEU A 158 11.74 -9.33 2.29
C LEU A 158 12.61 -10.46 1.74
N LEU A 159 12.87 -10.51 0.42
CA LEU A 159 13.80 -11.47 -0.20
C LEU A 159 15.26 -11.33 0.27
N GLN A 160 15.61 -10.25 0.97
CA GLN A 160 16.91 -10.13 1.64
C GLN A 160 17.01 -10.98 2.92
N TYR A 161 15.87 -11.43 3.47
CA TYR A 161 15.76 -12.16 4.73
C TYR A 161 15.12 -13.53 4.59
N TYR A 162 14.39 -13.79 3.51
CA TYR A 162 13.61 -15.02 3.29
C TYR A 162 13.75 -15.49 1.85
N ASP A 163 13.95 -16.80 1.64
CA ASP A 163 14.17 -17.36 0.30
C ASP A 163 12.88 -17.47 -0.54
N ASP A 164 11.72 -17.72 0.10
CA ASP A 164 10.45 -17.91 -0.59
C ASP A 164 9.44 -16.83 -0.19
N VAL A 165 9.44 -15.72 -0.95
CA VAL A 165 8.48 -14.62 -0.80
C VAL A 165 7.66 -14.48 -2.05
N LYS A 166 6.33 -14.56 -1.93
CA LYS A 166 5.39 -14.48 -3.05
C LYS A 166 4.36 -13.38 -2.83
N ILE A 167 3.90 -12.81 -3.94
CA ILE A 167 2.67 -11.99 -3.96
C ILE A 167 1.56 -12.88 -4.51
N ASP A 168 0.45 -12.96 -3.78
CA ASP A 168 -0.75 -13.65 -4.21
C ASP A 168 -1.95 -12.71 -4.03
N ASN A 169 -2.42 -12.15 -5.15
CA ASN A 169 -3.32 -11.01 -5.20
C ASN A 169 -2.71 -9.81 -4.44
N ASN A 170 -3.37 -9.33 -3.39
CA ASN A 170 -2.91 -8.22 -2.54
C ASN A 170 -2.27 -8.70 -1.22
N ASP A 171 -1.87 -9.96 -1.15
CA ASP A 171 -1.23 -10.55 0.02
C ASP A 171 0.24 -10.87 -0.25
N ILE A 172 1.07 -10.77 0.78
CA ILE A 172 2.45 -11.27 0.73
C ILE A 172 2.54 -12.51 1.61
N LEU A 173 3.14 -13.55 1.00
CA LEU A 173 3.35 -14.84 1.63
C LEU A 173 4.85 -15.11 1.80
N ILE A 174 5.21 -15.71 2.94
CA ILE A 174 6.52 -16.32 3.17
C ILE A 174 6.29 -17.81 3.45
N ASN A 175 6.91 -18.69 2.67
CA ASN A 175 6.71 -20.15 2.76
C ASN A 175 5.21 -20.52 2.73
N ASP A 176 4.48 -19.96 1.78
CA ASP A 176 3.03 -20.14 1.58
C ASP A 176 2.12 -19.68 2.74
N LYS A 177 2.67 -18.97 3.74
CA LYS A 177 1.91 -18.39 4.85
C LYS A 177 1.75 -16.89 4.66
N LYS A 178 0.52 -16.39 4.81
CA LYS A 178 0.20 -14.96 4.67
C LYS A 178 0.74 -14.17 5.85
N ILE A 179 1.77 -13.34 5.60
CA ILE A 179 2.37 -12.46 6.59
C ILE A 179 1.83 -11.02 6.50
N CYS A 180 1.33 -10.65 5.34
CA CYS A 180 0.84 -9.30 5.08
C CYS A 180 -0.42 -9.36 4.23
N GLY A 181 -1.42 -8.55 4.59
CA GLY A 181 -2.54 -8.19 3.72
C GLY A 181 -2.40 -6.76 3.26
N GLY A 182 -2.61 -6.51 1.96
CA GLY A 182 -2.62 -5.18 1.39
C GLY A 182 -3.96 -4.86 0.74
N ILE A 183 -4.35 -3.59 0.75
CA ILE A 183 -5.53 -3.09 0.06
C ILE A 183 -5.11 -1.82 -0.67
N ILE A 184 -5.54 -1.68 -1.93
CA ILE A 184 -5.37 -0.47 -2.71
C ILE A 184 -6.74 -0.02 -3.17
N ASN A 185 -7.12 1.19 -2.81
CA ASN A 185 -8.42 1.76 -3.11
C ASN A 185 -8.28 3.16 -3.71
N ASN A 186 -9.00 3.41 -4.80
CA ASN A 186 -9.26 4.75 -5.26
C ASN A 186 -10.30 5.40 -4.32
N TYR A 187 -9.86 6.37 -3.53
CA TYR A 187 -10.78 7.15 -2.70
C TYR A 187 -11.56 8.16 -3.55
N SER A 188 -10.88 8.77 -4.50
CA SER A 188 -11.46 9.70 -5.48
C SER A 188 -10.71 9.58 -6.81
N ASN A 189 -11.07 10.42 -7.78
CA ASN A 189 -10.32 10.51 -9.03
C ASN A 189 -8.87 10.97 -8.81
N ASN A 190 -8.61 11.71 -7.72
CA ASN A 190 -7.32 12.33 -7.43
C ASN A 190 -6.52 11.61 -6.36
N ILE A 191 -7.16 10.71 -5.57
CA ILE A 191 -6.52 10.10 -4.39
C ILE A 191 -6.52 8.59 -4.48
N LEU A 192 -5.36 8.01 -4.26
CA LEU A 192 -5.12 6.59 -4.04
C LEU A 192 -4.75 6.36 -2.57
N VAL A 193 -5.33 5.33 -1.97
CA VAL A 193 -5.01 4.89 -0.61
C VAL A 193 -4.48 3.47 -0.64
N VAL A 194 -3.30 3.28 -0.09
CA VAL A 194 -2.66 1.96 0.06
C VAL A 194 -2.58 1.61 1.53
N VAL A 195 -3.06 0.43 1.89
CA VAL A 195 -3.08 -0.05 3.28
C VAL A 195 -2.35 -1.37 3.37
N PHE A 196 -1.46 -1.50 4.36
CA PHE A 196 -0.82 -2.76 4.72
C PHE A 196 -1.09 -3.10 6.18
N GLN A 197 -1.32 -4.39 6.44
CA GLN A 197 -1.28 -4.99 7.76
C GLN A 197 -0.23 -6.10 7.74
N ILE A 198 0.85 -5.93 8.48
CA ILE A 198 2.00 -6.84 8.54
C ILE A 198 2.05 -7.49 9.93
N ASN A 199 2.09 -8.81 9.96
CA ASN A 199 2.02 -9.60 11.20
C ASN A 199 3.42 -9.95 11.69
N PHE A 200 3.67 -9.74 12.99
CA PHE A 200 4.91 -10.10 13.68
C PHE A 200 4.70 -11.15 14.78
N ILE A 201 3.46 -11.51 15.05
CA ILE A 201 3.11 -12.54 16.05
C ILE A 201 2.20 -13.59 15.42
N ASP A 202 2.37 -14.83 15.86
CA ASP A 202 1.47 -15.92 15.50
C ASP A 202 0.08 -15.71 16.12
N LYS A 203 -0.89 -15.49 15.25
CA LYS A 203 -2.31 -15.32 15.59
C LYS A 203 -3.19 -16.40 14.98
N TYR A 204 -2.62 -17.52 14.56
CA TYR A 204 -3.36 -18.55 13.84
C TYR A 204 -4.63 -18.98 14.56
N ASN A 205 -4.52 -19.29 15.85
CA ASN A 205 -5.67 -19.74 16.65
C ASN A 205 -6.73 -18.63 16.80
N ASP A 206 -6.31 -17.38 17.06
CA ASP A 206 -7.22 -16.25 17.18
C ASP A 206 -7.97 -16.00 15.87
N ILE A 207 -7.26 -16.05 14.74
CA ILE A 207 -7.85 -15.88 13.40
C ILE A 207 -8.88 -16.97 13.11
N ILE A 208 -8.56 -18.23 13.37
CA ILE A 208 -9.49 -19.35 13.16
C ILE A 208 -10.73 -19.24 14.03
N ASN A 209 -10.55 -18.89 15.31
CA ASN A 209 -11.64 -18.84 16.27
C ASN A 209 -12.56 -17.62 16.08
N ILE A 210 -12.01 -16.48 15.68
CA ILE A 210 -12.76 -15.22 15.50
C ILE A 210 -13.30 -15.08 14.06
N CYS A 211 -12.47 -15.36 13.07
CA CYS A 211 -12.81 -15.13 11.66
C CYS A 211 -13.32 -16.40 10.94
N GLY A 212 -13.23 -17.55 11.58
CA GLY A 212 -13.52 -18.83 10.97
C GLY A 212 -12.36 -19.34 10.09
N LYS A 213 -12.67 -20.13 9.04
CA LYS A 213 -11.64 -20.64 8.15
C LYS A 213 -11.02 -19.49 7.33
N SER A 214 -9.73 -19.30 7.48
CA SER A 214 -8.96 -18.43 6.57
C SER A 214 -8.77 -19.13 5.22
N GLN A 215 -8.87 -18.38 4.12
CA GLN A 215 -8.55 -18.89 2.78
C GLN A 215 -7.05 -19.21 2.65
N LYS A 216 -6.21 -18.49 3.39
CA LYS A 216 -4.75 -18.66 3.41
C LYS A 216 -4.30 -18.96 4.84
N ILE A 217 -3.26 -19.77 4.97
CA ILE A 217 -2.67 -20.07 6.27
C ILE A 217 -2.03 -18.77 6.81
N PRO A 218 -2.44 -18.26 7.98
CA PRO A 218 -1.82 -17.11 8.59
C PRO A 218 -0.35 -17.38 8.95
N GLY A 219 0.50 -16.39 8.74
CA GLY A 219 1.90 -16.40 9.11
C GLY A 219 2.32 -15.07 9.75
N TYR A 220 3.58 -14.99 10.12
CA TYR A 220 4.18 -13.80 10.73
C TYR A 220 5.64 -13.68 10.36
N ILE A 221 6.21 -12.50 10.52
CA ILE A 221 7.63 -12.21 10.37
C ILE A 221 8.32 -12.49 11.71
N ASP A 222 9.43 -13.23 11.73
CA ASP A 222 10.23 -13.39 12.92
C ASP A 222 10.94 -12.06 13.26
N ASN A 223 10.52 -11.42 14.34
CA ASN A 223 11.04 -10.13 14.78
C ASN A 223 12.52 -10.17 15.22
N LYS A 224 13.13 -11.34 15.37
CA LYS A 224 14.57 -11.49 15.58
C LYS A 224 15.37 -11.24 14.30
N LEU A 225 14.77 -11.52 13.14
CA LEU A 225 15.38 -11.29 11.83
C LEU A 225 15.06 -9.90 11.30
N LEU A 226 13.82 -9.49 11.44
CA LEU A 226 13.29 -8.27 10.85
C LEU A 226 12.18 -7.72 11.75
N ASP A 227 12.34 -6.50 12.27
CA ASP A 227 11.36 -5.84 13.10
C ASP A 227 10.49 -4.83 12.31
N ALA A 228 9.41 -4.38 12.95
CA ALA A 228 8.45 -3.44 12.38
C ALA A 228 9.09 -2.09 12.01
N GLU A 229 10.04 -1.62 12.84
CA GLU A 229 10.75 -0.37 12.61
C GLU A 229 11.54 -0.39 11.30
N LYS A 230 12.24 -1.49 11.01
CA LYS A 230 12.99 -1.62 9.75
C LYS A 230 12.07 -1.57 8.54
N ILE A 231 10.92 -2.28 8.59
CA ILE A 231 9.96 -2.25 7.48
C ILE A 231 9.37 -0.85 7.32
N LYS A 232 8.95 -0.20 8.41
CA LYS A 232 8.46 1.19 8.38
C LYS A 232 9.48 2.11 7.73
N ASN A 233 10.76 2.00 8.13
CA ASN A 233 11.81 2.85 7.59
C ASN A 233 12.07 2.62 6.09
N GLU A 234 11.85 1.40 5.59
CA GLU A 234 11.89 1.16 4.14
C GLU A 234 10.73 1.86 3.42
N PHE A 235 9.51 1.90 3.97
CA PHE A 235 8.42 2.69 3.38
C PHE A 235 8.76 4.19 3.35
N ILE A 236 9.32 4.74 4.44
CA ILE A 236 9.80 6.14 4.49
C ILE A 236 10.82 6.40 3.37
N LYS A 237 11.78 5.49 3.21
CA LYS A 237 12.81 5.57 2.16
C LYS A 237 12.23 5.47 0.75
N TRP A 238 11.26 4.56 0.50
CA TRP A 238 10.61 4.42 -0.81
C TRP A 238 9.77 5.63 -1.20
N LEU A 239 9.27 6.37 -0.22
CA LEU A 239 8.55 7.62 -0.43
C LEU A 239 9.47 8.85 -0.46
N HIS A 240 10.79 8.67 -0.34
CA HIS A 240 11.80 9.74 -0.25
C HIS A 240 11.50 10.80 0.84
N ILE A 241 10.88 10.38 1.94
CA ILE A 241 10.60 11.25 3.10
C ILE A 241 11.93 11.51 3.83
N GLN A 242 12.26 12.79 4.07
CA GLN A 242 13.47 13.23 4.78
C GLN A 242 13.27 13.32 6.30
#